data_8df5245eb0b0a14386e93a27a3bfd832
#
_entry.id   8df5245eb0b0a14386e93a27a3bfd832
#
_cell.length_a   1.000
_cell.length_b   1.000
_cell.length_c   1.000
_cell.angle_alpha   90.00
_cell.angle_beta   90.00
_cell.angle_gamma   90.00
#
_symmetry.space_group_name_H-M   'P 1'
#
loop_
_entity.id
_entity.type
_entity.pdbx_description
1 polymer ?
#
loop_
_entity_poly.entity_id
_entity_poly.type
_entity_poly.pdbx_seq_one_letter_code
_entity_poly.pdbx_strand_id
1 'polypeptide(L)'
;QLALRQAQNQKLKAEEKKKQLEEFIRRFSANVAKSKQTTSRKKMLERLNVEEIRPSSRKYPGIIFTMEREPGNQILEVENLKAVDADGTVLFDHVNFNIEKGQKVVFLSRNPKAMTALFEIINGNRKADAGTYNWGITITTAYLPLDNTDFFNTDKNLVDWLSQYGPGNEVAMKGFLGRMLFKQEE
;
A
#
# COMPACT_ATOMS: atom_id res chain seq x y z
N GLN A 1 5.32 11.51 5.60
CA GLN A 1 4.93 10.58 6.68
C GLN A 1 5.56 10.98 8.03
N LEU A 2 6.84 11.35 8.07
CA LEU A 2 7.53 11.73 9.34
C LEU A 2 6.90 12.95 10.00
N ALA A 3 6.63 14.01 9.23
CA ALA A 3 5.99 15.24 9.72
C ALA A 3 4.57 14.99 10.27
N LEU A 4 3.79 14.13 9.62
CA LEU A 4 2.45 13.77 10.09
C LEU A 4 2.49 13.00 11.41
N ARG A 5 3.45 12.08 11.55
CA ARG A 5 3.70 11.32 12.78
C ARG A 5 4.14 12.21 13.93
N GLN A 6 5.01 13.19 13.65
CA GLN A 6 5.44 14.19 14.63
C GLN A 6 4.27 15.07 15.09
N ALA A 7 3.43 15.53 14.16
CA ALA A 7 2.25 16.33 14.48
C ALA A 7 1.22 15.52 15.31
N GLN A 8 0.99 14.24 14.99
CA GLN A 8 0.14 13.37 15.79
C GLN A 8 0.66 13.16 17.21
N ASN A 9 1.97 12.94 17.36
CA ASN A 9 2.59 12.81 18.68
C ASN A 9 2.51 14.10 19.50
N GLN A 10 2.67 15.26 18.87
CA GLN A 10 2.50 16.56 19.52
C GLN A 10 1.07 16.76 19.97
N LYS A 11 0.08 16.42 19.15
CA LYS A 11 -1.34 16.48 19.49
C LYS A 11 -1.65 15.60 20.70
N LEU A 12 -1.22 14.33 20.70
CA LEU A 12 -1.43 13.42 21.84
C LEU A 12 -0.86 14.00 23.15
N LYS A 13 0.38 14.51 23.12
CA LYS A 13 1.01 15.14 24.28
C LYS A 13 0.25 16.39 24.74
N ALA A 14 -0.28 17.19 23.82
CA ALA A 14 -1.08 18.36 24.15
C ALA A 14 -2.43 17.99 24.78
N GLU A 15 -3.10 16.94 24.25
CA GLU A 15 -4.35 16.40 24.80
C GLU A 15 -4.17 15.81 26.21
N GLU A 16 -3.11 15.05 26.43
CA GLU A 16 -2.75 14.54 27.76
C GLU A 16 -2.52 15.67 28.76
N LYS A 17 -1.76 16.70 28.36
CA LYS A 17 -1.49 17.86 29.19
C LYS A 17 -2.78 18.66 29.47
N LYS A 18 -3.65 18.81 28.49
CA LYS A 18 -4.97 19.42 28.66
C LYS A 18 -5.77 18.67 29.72
N LYS A 19 -5.88 17.34 29.60
CA LYS A 19 -6.60 16.48 30.54
C LYS A 19 -6.06 16.59 31.98
N GLN A 20 -4.72 16.61 32.15
CA GLN A 20 -4.08 16.78 33.44
C GLN A 20 -4.40 18.15 34.09
N LEU A 21 -4.39 19.23 33.29
CA LEU A 21 -4.72 20.57 33.74
C LEU A 21 -6.20 20.67 34.16
N GLU A 22 -7.12 20.14 33.35
CA GLU A 22 -8.56 20.12 33.65
C GLU A 22 -8.86 19.32 34.91
N GLU A 23 -8.23 18.15 35.08
CA GLU A 23 -8.41 17.33 36.28
C GLU A 23 -7.90 18.04 37.54
N PHE A 24 -6.76 18.70 37.46
CA PHE A 24 -6.23 19.49 38.57
C PHE A 24 -7.17 20.66 38.93
N ILE A 25 -7.63 21.40 37.92
CA ILE A 25 -8.57 22.51 38.12
C ILE A 25 -9.87 22.00 38.78
N ARG A 26 -10.42 20.90 38.31
CA ARG A 26 -11.62 20.28 38.85
C ARG A 26 -11.44 19.88 40.34
N ARG A 27 -10.31 19.23 40.66
CA ARG A 27 -10.00 18.72 42.00
C ARG A 27 -9.79 19.85 43.03
N PHE A 28 -9.22 20.97 42.63
CA PHE A 28 -8.77 22.03 43.52
C PHE A 28 -9.48 23.38 43.30
N SER A 29 -10.55 23.44 42.54
CA SER A 29 -11.31 24.65 42.24
C SER A 29 -11.86 25.37 43.48
N ALA A 30 -12.28 24.64 44.52
CA ALA A 30 -12.83 25.17 45.77
C ALA A 30 -11.77 25.32 46.89
N ASN A 31 -10.48 25.02 46.62
CA ASN A 31 -9.45 25.04 47.65
C ASN A 31 -8.76 26.42 47.69
N VAL A 32 -9.01 27.18 48.76
CA VAL A 32 -8.46 28.53 48.94
C VAL A 32 -6.92 28.54 48.96
N ALA A 33 -6.28 27.56 49.61
CA ALA A 33 -4.83 27.48 49.72
C ALA A 33 -4.17 27.22 48.33
N LYS A 34 -4.92 26.63 47.38
CA LYS A 34 -4.42 26.34 46.00
C LYS A 34 -4.96 27.29 44.93
N SER A 35 -5.66 28.33 45.32
CA SER A 35 -6.27 29.33 44.41
C SER A 35 -5.28 29.91 43.39
N LYS A 36 -4.10 30.35 43.83
CA LYS A 36 -3.06 30.85 42.93
C LYS A 36 -2.59 29.83 41.91
N GLN A 37 -2.44 28.56 42.33
CA GLN A 37 -2.03 27.46 41.44
C GLN A 37 -3.13 27.12 40.43
N THR A 38 -4.39 27.11 40.86
CA THR A 38 -5.54 26.85 39.99
C THR A 38 -5.68 27.95 38.94
N THR A 39 -5.52 29.20 39.32
CA THR A 39 -5.54 30.36 38.38
C THR A 39 -4.41 30.27 37.37
N SER A 40 -3.19 29.94 37.81
CA SER A 40 -2.05 29.75 36.91
C SER A 40 -2.31 28.62 35.89
N ARG A 41 -2.89 27.50 36.33
CA ARG A 41 -3.19 26.39 35.46
C ARG A 41 -4.36 26.67 34.52
N LYS A 42 -5.35 27.45 34.89
CA LYS A 42 -6.37 27.99 33.97
C LYS A 42 -5.77 28.77 32.84
N LYS A 43 -4.85 29.72 33.16
CA LYS A 43 -4.11 30.49 32.13
C LYS A 43 -3.26 29.60 31.24
N MET A 44 -2.67 28.52 31.77
CA MET A 44 -1.94 27.55 30.94
C MET A 44 -2.89 26.77 30.01
N LEU A 45 -4.07 26.40 30.48
CA LEU A 45 -5.10 25.72 29.66
C LEU A 45 -5.59 26.62 28.53
N GLU A 46 -5.84 27.91 28.80
CA GLU A 46 -6.25 28.92 27.79
C GLU A 46 -5.18 29.12 26.70
N ARG A 47 -3.89 29.01 27.07
CA ARG A 47 -2.77 29.13 26.13
C ARG A 47 -2.47 27.83 25.37
N LEU A 48 -3.04 26.72 25.80
CA LEU A 48 -2.78 25.41 25.20
C LEU A 48 -3.60 25.31 23.92
N ASN A 49 -3.04 25.77 22.81
CA ASN A 49 -3.64 25.65 21.49
C ASN A 49 -3.46 24.21 21.03
N VAL A 50 -4.52 23.42 21.10
CA VAL A 50 -4.54 22.07 20.50
C VAL A 50 -4.86 22.27 19.04
N GLU A 51 -3.83 22.31 18.20
CA GLU A 51 -4.02 22.35 16.75
C GLU A 51 -4.85 21.13 16.31
N GLU A 52 -6.00 21.40 15.73
CA GLU A 52 -6.77 20.35 15.06
C GLU A 52 -6.02 19.91 13.81
N ILE A 53 -5.34 18.77 13.91
CA ILE A 53 -4.80 18.11 12.71
C ILE A 53 -6.00 17.63 11.91
N ARG A 54 -6.30 18.32 10.83
CA ARG A 54 -7.33 17.85 9.90
C ARG A 54 -6.93 16.48 9.40
N PRO A 55 -7.82 15.46 9.52
CA PRO A 55 -7.54 14.15 8.99
C PRO A 55 -7.24 14.28 7.49
N SER A 56 -6.23 13.55 7.03
CA SER A 56 -5.90 13.55 5.61
C SER A 56 -7.12 13.14 4.79
N SER A 57 -7.46 13.93 3.79
CA SER A 57 -8.50 13.58 2.82
C SER A 57 -8.04 12.44 1.89
N ARG A 58 -6.75 12.11 1.90
CA ARG A 58 -6.20 11.02 1.09
C ARG A 58 -6.58 9.69 1.69
N LYS A 59 -7.36 8.92 0.95
CA LYS A 59 -7.69 7.53 1.25
C LYS A 59 -6.83 6.65 0.36
N TYR A 60 -6.38 5.52 0.89
CA TYR A 60 -5.59 4.54 0.16
C TYR A 60 -6.35 3.22 0.14
N PRO A 61 -6.36 2.50 -0.99
CA PRO A 61 -6.94 1.16 -1.04
C PRO A 61 -6.19 0.21 -0.09
N GLY A 62 -6.95 -0.65 0.55
CA GLY A 62 -6.42 -1.66 1.49
C GLY A 62 -5.92 -2.90 0.77
N ILE A 63 -4.84 -2.76 -0.01
CA ILE A 63 -4.21 -3.88 -0.73
C ILE A 63 -3.36 -4.68 0.26
N ILE A 64 -3.76 -5.92 0.51
CA ILE A 64 -3.06 -6.85 1.40
C ILE A 64 -2.74 -8.10 0.60
N PHE A 65 -1.45 -8.40 0.45
CA PHE A 65 -0.98 -9.64 -0.14
C PHE A 65 -0.71 -10.65 0.97
N THR A 66 -1.36 -11.80 0.91
CA THR A 66 -1.12 -12.92 1.81
C THR A 66 -0.50 -14.06 1.02
N MET A 67 0.53 -14.67 1.60
CA MET A 67 1.18 -15.84 1.00
C MET A 67 0.39 -17.10 1.37
N GLU A 68 0.09 -17.96 0.43
CA GLU A 68 -0.43 -19.31 0.69
C GLU A 68 0.65 -20.22 1.23
N ARG A 69 1.88 -20.00 0.78
CA ARG A 69 3.06 -20.78 1.14
C ARG A 69 4.27 -19.86 1.30
N GLU A 70 5.10 -20.13 2.27
CA GLU A 70 6.34 -19.38 2.48
C GLU A 70 7.32 -19.63 1.31
N PRO A 71 7.80 -18.57 0.62
CA PRO A 71 8.71 -18.71 -0.49
C PRO A 71 10.11 -19.09 -0.01
N GLY A 72 10.84 -19.82 -0.85
CA GLY A 72 12.26 -20.06 -0.68
C GLY A 72 13.08 -18.77 -0.79
N ASN A 73 14.39 -18.88 -0.57
CA ASN A 73 15.27 -17.70 -0.61
C ASN A 73 15.46 -17.15 -2.03
N GLN A 74 15.58 -18.03 -3.03
CA GLN A 74 15.70 -17.67 -4.43
C GLN A 74 14.29 -17.52 -5.03
N ILE A 75 13.96 -16.34 -5.49
CA ILE A 75 12.65 -16.04 -6.07
C ILE A 75 12.69 -16.14 -7.59
N LEU A 76 13.58 -15.42 -8.24
CA LEU A 76 13.71 -15.37 -9.69
C LEU A 76 15.17 -15.17 -10.07
N GLU A 77 15.64 -15.96 -11.01
CA GLU A 77 16.94 -15.83 -11.65
C GLU A 77 16.74 -15.60 -13.15
N VAL A 78 17.45 -14.62 -13.70
CA VAL A 78 17.39 -14.26 -15.11
C VAL A 78 18.80 -14.15 -15.66
N GLU A 79 19.06 -14.89 -16.77
CA GLU A 79 20.36 -14.97 -17.38
C GLU A 79 20.30 -14.63 -18.87
N ASN A 80 21.09 -13.63 -19.29
CA ASN A 80 21.29 -13.24 -20.68
C ASN A 80 20.00 -13.03 -21.47
N LEU A 81 18.95 -12.54 -20.80
CA LEU A 81 17.65 -12.40 -21.40
C LEU A 81 17.65 -11.35 -22.50
N LYS A 82 17.03 -11.69 -23.63
CA LYS A 82 16.89 -10.82 -24.80
C LYS A 82 15.45 -10.79 -25.29
N ALA A 83 15.00 -9.63 -25.72
CA ALA A 83 13.74 -9.46 -26.43
C ALA A 83 13.87 -8.51 -27.61
N VAL A 84 13.22 -8.89 -28.72
CA VAL A 84 13.16 -8.13 -29.97
C VAL A 84 11.69 -7.85 -30.28
N ASP A 85 11.34 -6.64 -30.71
CA ASP A 85 9.97 -6.28 -31.11
C ASP A 85 9.63 -6.90 -32.48
N ALA A 86 8.37 -6.90 -32.86
CA ALA A 86 7.88 -7.44 -34.13
C ALA A 86 8.52 -6.77 -35.38
N ASP A 87 8.97 -5.54 -35.25
CA ASP A 87 9.67 -4.78 -36.28
C ASP A 87 11.17 -5.06 -36.35
N GLY A 88 11.70 -5.98 -35.52
CA GLY A 88 13.12 -6.30 -35.42
C GLY A 88 13.93 -5.38 -34.50
N THR A 89 13.29 -4.42 -33.83
CA THR A 89 13.97 -3.53 -32.87
C THR A 89 14.31 -4.27 -31.60
N VAL A 90 15.57 -4.23 -31.16
CA VAL A 90 16.00 -4.82 -29.89
C VAL A 90 15.43 -4.01 -28.73
N LEU A 91 14.57 -4.63 -27.92
CA LEU A 91 13.97 -4.03 -26.73
C LEU A 91 14.95 -4.02 -25.55
N PHE A 92 15.62 -5.14 -25.34
CA PHE A 92 16.74 -5.29 -24.41
C PHE A 92 17.57 -6.52 -24.79
N ASP A 93 18.81 -6.54 -24.33
CA ASP A 93 19.77 -7.61 -24.61
C ASP A 93 20.68 -7.81 -23.39
N HIS A 94 21.11 -9.07 -23.16
CA HIS A 94 22.00 -9.47 -22.08
C HIS A 94 21.55 -9.02 -20.68
N VAL A 95 20.23 -9.06 -20.41
CA VAL A 95 19.70 -8.70 -19.09
C VAL A 95 19.94 -9.85 -18.11
N ASN A 96 20.62 -9.52 -17.02
CA ASN A 96 20.94 -10.47 -15.95
C ASN A 96 20.54 -9.87 -14.61
N PHE A 97 19.79 -10.59 -13.79
CA PHE A 97 19.50 -10.23 -12.41
C PHE A 97 19.00 -11.43 -11.60
N ASN A 98 19.12 -11.32 -10.29
CA ASN A 98 18.58 -12.29 -9.33
C ASN A 98 17.70 -11.54 -8.32
N ILE A 99 16.58 -12.15 -7.95
CA ILE A 99 15.66 -11.63 -6.93
C ILE A 99 15.58 -12.61 -5.78
N GLU A 100 15.84 -12.13 -4.59
CA GLU A 100 15.79 -12.90 -3.35
C GLU A 100 14.54 -12.56 -2.53
N LYS A 101 14.24 -13.44 -1.57
CA LYS A 101 13.11 -13.30 -0.65
C LYS A 101 13.09 -11.93 0.03
N GLY A 102 11.93 -11.27 0.02
CA GLY A 102 11.69 -9.99 0.67
C GLY A 102 12.17 -8.75 -0.10
N GLN A 103 12.85 -8.92 -1.23
CA GLN A 103 13.24 -7.80 -2.07
C GLN A 103 12.05 -7.15 -2.76
N LYS A 104 12.12 -5.83 -2.91
CA LYS A 104 11.22 -5.02 -3.74
C LYS A 104 12.06 -4.41 -4.83
N VAL A 105 11.83 -4.85 -6.07
CA VAL A 105 12.61 -4.44 -7.23
C VAL A 105 11.78 -3.51 -8.11
N VAL A 106 12.40 -2.43 -8.57
CA VAL A 106 11.81 -1.48 -9.52
C VAL A 106 12.66 -1.48 -10.77
N PHE A 107 12.03 -1.75 -11.90
CA PHE A 107 12.68 -1.65 -13.22
C PHE A 107 12.36 -0.30 -13.84
N LEU A 108 13.37 0.36 -14.37
CA LEU A 108 13.26 1.65 -15.04
C LEU A 108 13.75 1.53 -16.48
N SER A 109 12.95 1.97 -17.43
CA SER A 109 13.33 2.03 -18.84
C SER A 109 12.75 3.28 -19.50
N ARG A 110 13.47 3.78 -20.52
CA ARG A 110 12.95 4.83 -21.41
C ARG A 110 11.98 4.27 -22.45
N ASN A 111 12.00 2.96 -22.67
CA ASN A 111 11.11 2.27 -23.60
C ASN A 111 10.06 1.46 -22.83
N PRO A 112 8.78 1.90 -22.81
CA PRO A 112 7.71 1.14 -22.12
C PRO A 112 7.55 -0.28 -22.66
N LYS A 113 7.72 -0.50 -23.97
CA LYS A 113 7.62 -1.83 -24.58
C LYS A 113 8.63 -2.83 -24.00
N ALA A 114 9.84 -2.33 -23.67
CA ALA A 114 10.86 -3.18 -23.04
C ALA A 114 10.40 -3.71 -21.68
N MET A 115 9.72 -2.87 -20.88
CA MET A 115 9.19 -3.29 -19.58
C MET A 115 8.06 -4.29 -19.74
N THR A 116 7.10 -4.02 -20.62
CA THR A 116 6.01 -4.96 -20.91
C THR A 116 6.57 -6.30 -21.36
N ALA A 117 7.50 -6.32 -22.34
CA ALA A 117 8.11 -7.53 -22.83
C ALA A 117 8.86 -8.32 -21.73
N LEU A 118 9.59 -7.63 -20.84
CA LEU A 118 10.26 -8.28 -19.72
C LEU A 118 9.27 -9.00 -18.81
N PHE A 119 8.21 -8.31 -18.38
CA PHE A 119 7.21 -8.91 -17.49
C PHE A 119 6.40 -10.01 -18.18
N GLU A 120 6.06 -9.88 -19.45
CA GLU A 120 5.40 -10.94 -20.21
C GLU A 120 6.27 -12.18 -20.34
N ILE A 121 7.59 -12.02 -20.57
CA ILE A 121 8.51 -13.15 -20.67
C ILE A 121 8.63 -13.87 -19.33
N ILE A 122 8.92 -13.17 -18.25
CA ILE A 122 9.10 -13.83 -16.94
C ILE A 122 7.80 -14.41 -16.39
N ASN A 123 6.63 -13.93 -16.86
CA ASN A 123 5.32 -14.50 -16.54
C ASN A 123 4.91 -15.64 -17.51
N GLY A 124 5.70 -15.93 -18.54
CA GLY A 124 5.45 -17.02 -19.49
C GLY A 124 4.47 -16.68 -20.62
N ASN A 125 3.99 -15.44 -20.73
CA ASN A 125 3.05 -14.99 -21.76
C ASN A 125 3.75 -14.74 -23.11
N ARG A 126 5.08 -14.56 -23.09
CA ARG A 126 5.91 -14.33 -24.27
C ARG A 126 7.18 -15.16 -24.18
N LYS A 127 7.66 -15.68 -25.32
CA LYS A 127 8.97 -16.36 -25.39
C LYS A 127 10.09 -15.30 -25.44
N ALA A 128 11.18 -15.59 -24.75
CA ALA A 128 12.42 -14.85 -24.91
C ALA A 128 13.06 -15.14 -26.26
N ASP A 129 13.71 -14.16 -26.87
CA ASP A 129 14.48 -14.36 -28.10
C ASP A 129 15.84 -15.03 -27.80
N ALA A 130 16.41 -14.77 -26.62
CA ALA A 130 17.57 -15.48 -26.07
C ALA A 130 17.58 -15.39 -24.53
N GLY A 131 18.43 -16.22 -23.93
CA GLY A 131 18.55 -16.29 -22.46
C GLY A 131 17.50 -17.16 -21.81
N THR A 132 17.57 -17.23 -20.49
CA THR A 132 16.69 -18.05 -19.67
C THR A 132 16.23 -17.34 -18.40
N TYR A 133 15.14 -17.79 -17.83
CA TYR A 133 14.72 -17.36 -16.49
C TYR A 133 14.17 -18.56 -15.71
N ASN A 134 14.38 -18.57 -14.41
CA ASN A 134 13.95 -19.63 -13.53
C ASN A 134 13.28 -19.06 -12.29
N TRP A 135 12.02 -19.39 -12.08
CA TRP A 135 11.33 -19.15 -10.82
C TRP A 135 11.70 -20.22 -9.79
N GLY A 136 11.81 -19.81 -8.54
CA GLY A 136 11.96 -20.76 -7.44
C GLY A 136 10.79 -21.74 -7.38
N ILE A 137 11.05 -22.99 -7.03
CA ILE A 137 10.07 -24.11 -7.05
C ILE A 137 8.82 -23.82 -6.21
N THR A 138 8.95 -22.98 -5.19
CA THR A 138 7.88 -22.67 -4.26
C THR A 138 7.13 -21.37 -4.60
N ILE A 139 7.45 -20.76 -5.74
CA ILE A 139 6.93 -19.44 -6.09
C ILE A 139 5.65 -19.56 -6.90
N THR A 140 4.63 -18.82 -6.47
CA THR A 140 3.40 -18.58 -7.23
C THR A 140 3.43 -17.12 -7.67
N THR A 141 3.29 -16.89 -8.97
CA THR A 141 3.34 -15.55 -9.56
C THR A 141 1.94 -14.97 -9.75
N ALA A 142 1.82 -13.65 -9.60
CA ALA A 142 0.65 -12.90 -10.04
C ALA A 142 1.13 -11.74 -10.91
N TYR A 143 0.46 -11.54 -12.02
CA TYR A 143 0.79 -10.52 -12.99
C TYR A 143 -0.38 -9.55 -13.19
N LEU A 144 -0.10 -8.26 -13.05
CA LEU A 144 -1.04 -7.20 -13.40
C LEU A 144 -0.57 -6.56 -14.71
N PRO A 145 -1.21 -6.86 -15.84
CA PRO A 145 -0.82 -6.31 -17.13
C PRO A 145 -1.13 -4.81 -17.21
N LEU A 146 -0.48 -4.12 -18.15
CA LEU A 146 -0.72 -2.71 -18.40
C LEU A 146 -2.12 -2.47 -19.00
N ASP A 147 -2.56 -3.35 -19.90
CA ASP A 147 -3.91 -3.40 -20.45
C ASP A 147 -4.71 -4.50 -19.77
N ASN A 148 -5.79 -4.11 -19.11
CA ASN A 148 -6.67 -5.00 -18.36
C ASN A 148 -8.03 -5.18 -19.04
N THR A 149 -8.22 -4.70 -20.27
CA THR A 149 -9.51 -4.70 -20.97
C THR A 149 -10.11 -6.09 -21.08
N ASP A 150 -9.30 -7.11 -21.34
CA ASP A 150 -9.73 -8.50 -21.47
C ASP A 150 -10.38 -9.07 -20.21
N PHE A 151 -9.98 -8.58 -19.03
CA PHE A 151 -10.57 -9.03 -17.75
C PHE A 151 -11.98 -8.48 -17.54
N PHE A 152 -12.34 -7.38 -18.19
CA PHE A 152 -13.61 -6.67 -18.01
C PHE A 152 -14.55 -6.77 -19.23
N ASN A 153 -14.25 -7.63 -20.18
CA ASN A 153 -15.10 -7.89 -21.32
C ASN A 153 -16.29 -8.80 -20.93
N THR A 154 -17.16 -8.29 -20.04
CA THR A 154 -18.29 -9.02 -19.46
C THR A 154 -19.36 -8.04 -18.98
N ASP A 155 -20.63 -8.46 -19.05
CA ASP A 155 -21.78 -7.70 -18.53
C ASP A 155 -22.02 -7.90 -17.03
N LYS A 156 -21.12 -8.59 -16.31
CA LYS A 156 -21.25 -8.84 -14.88
C LYS A 156 -21.01 -7.56 -14.07
N ASN A 157 -21.76 -7.40 -13.00
CA ASN A 157 -21.44 -6.37 -12.00
C ASN A 157 -20.13 -6.72 -11.26
N LEU A 158 -19.53 -5.75 -10.57
CA LEU A 158 -18.23 -5.92 -9.89
C LEU A 158 -18.23 -7.04 -8.85
N VAL A 159 -19.33 -7.24 -8.13
CA VAL A 159 -19.43 -8.28 -7.09
C VAL A 159 -19.42 -9.66 -7.74
N ASP A 160 -20.21 -9.86 -8.79
CA ASP A 160 -20.30 -11.13 -9.51
C ASP A 160 -19.01 -11.42 -10.28
N TRP A 161 -18.39 -10.38 -10.84
CA TRP A 161 -17.10 -10.49 -11.49
C TRP A 161 -16.01 -10.93 -10.51
N LEU A 162 -15.93 -10.29 -9.33
CA LEU A 162 -14.95 -10.60 -8.31
C LEU A 162 -15.14 -12.00 -7.73
N SER A 163 -16.37 -12.47 -7.61
CA SER A 163 -16.71 -13.80 -7.08
C SER A 163 -16.14 -14.97 -7.89
N GLN A 164 -15.68 -14.72 -9.13
CA GLN A 164 -15.03 -15.74 -9.96
C GLN A 164 -13.61 -16.08 -9.47
N TYR A 165 -12.97 -15.19 -8.75
CA TYR A 165 -11.54 -15.27 -8.39
C TYR A 165 -11.27 -15.75 -6.96
N GLY A 166 -12.30 -15.97 -6.15
CA GLY A 166 -12.07 -16.45 -4.79
C GLY A 166 -13.32 -16.99 -4.10
N PRO A 167 -13.12 -17.86 -3.10
CA PRO A 167 -14.20 -18.34 -2.27
C PRO A 167 -14.69 -17.20 -1.38
N GLY A 168 -15.89 -16.76 -1.55
CA GLY A 168 -16.49 -15.73 -0.69
C GLY A 168 -17.96 -15.54 -1.00
N ASN A 169 -18.71 -15.13 0.02
CA ASN A 169 -20.08 -14.71 -0.16
C ASN A 169 -20.09 -13.23 -0.62
N GLU A 170 -21.26 -12.77 -1.06
CA GLU A 170 -21.48 -11.39 -1.50
C GLU A 170 -21.00 -10.34 -0.49
N VAL A 171 -21.20 -10.61 0.81
CA VAL A 171 -20.76 -9.71 1.89
C VAL A 171 -19.22 -9.56 1.90
N ALA A 172 -18.49 -10.66 1.72
CA ALA A 172 -17.03 -10.65 1.66
C ALA A 172 -16.52 -9.87 0.44
N MET A 173 -17.16 -10.05 -0.73
CA MET A 173 -16.83 -9.33 -1.97
C MET A 173 -17.11 -7.83 -1.84
N LYS A 174 -18.25 -7.45 -1.30
CA LYS A 174 -18.57 -6.04 -0.98
C LYS A 174 -17.59 -5.44 0.03
N GLY A 175 -17.20 -6.20 1.05
CA GLY A 175 -16.16 -5.79 2.01
C GLY A 175 -14.79 -5.59 1.35
N PHE A 176 -14.43 -6.43 0.39
CA PHE A 176 -13.21 -6.27 -0.39
C PHE A 176 -13.26 -5.01 -1.26
N LEU A 177 -14.33 -4.79 -2.01
CA LEU A 177 -14.54 -3.60 -2.83
C LEU A 177 -14.50 -2.32 -1.97
N GLY A 178 -15.12 -2.32 -0.80
CA GLY A 178 -15.06 -1.21 0.15
C GLY A 178 -13.63 -0.89 0.62
N ARG A 179 -12.78 -1.91 0.83
CA ARG A 179 -11.35 -1.70 1.11
C ARG A 179 -10.61 -1.11 -0.08
N MET A 180 -11.05 -1.38 -1.30
CA MET A 180 -10.54 -0.80 -2.54
C MET A 180 -11.13 0.59 -2.83
N LEU A 181 -11.93 1.14 -1.90
CA LEU A 181 -12.55 2.47 -1.94
C LEU A 181 -13.76 2.58 -2.88
N PHE A 182 -14.31 1.48 -3.36
CA PHE A 182 -15.60 1.51 -4.05
C PHE A 182 -16.72 1.88 -3.08
N LYS A 183 -17.65 2.66 -3.52
CA LYS A 183 -18.83 3.06 -2.76
C LYS A 183 -20.03 2.19 -3.14
N GLN A 184 -21.06 2.23 -2.31
CA GLN A 184 -22.27 1.44 -2.52
C GLN A 184 -23.05 1.85 -3.78
N GLU A 185 -22.81 3.04 -4.30
CA GLU A 185 -23.49 3.62 -5.48
C GLU A 185 -22.77 3.29 -6.80
N GLU A 186 -21.59 2.68 -6.72
CA GLU A 186 -20.78 2.25 -7.87
C GLU A 186 -20.93 0.75 -8.10
#